data_d6e07c2fdc0ff3c1311821c2079d7417
#
_entry.id   d6e07c2fdc0ff3c1311821c2079d7417
#
_cell.length_a   1.000
_cell.length_b   1.000
_cell.length_c   1.000
_cell.angle_alpha   90.00
_cell.angle_beta   90.00
_cell.angle_gamma   90.00
#
_symmetry.space_group_name_H-M   'P 1'
#
loop_
_entity.id
_entity.type
_entity.pdbx_description
1 polymer ?
#
loop_
_entity_poly.entity_id
_entity_poly.type
_entity_poly.pdbx_seq_one_letter_code
_entity_poly.pdbx_strand_id
1 'polypeptide(L)'
;MMIADCQIMSSKEEFTNVHALNDKWVLYHHLPSDKNWTLSGYTILDKDISSIERVIALREVLPEKMIKYSMLFLMRNGVTPLWEDPRNCIGGCFSYKVFNKHVEQVWKDMMCMLCGETILTNSEDSSYVNGITISPKKNFCIIKIWISDMKHQDPNIVSYVENLTKHGSVFKVHDPS
;
A
#
# COMPACT_ATOMS: atom_id res chain seq x y z
N MET A 1 -22.95 6.78 -16.34
CA MET A 1 -21.64 7.30 -16.78
C MET A 1 -20.69 6.12 -16.73
N MET A 2 -20.33 5.61 -17.89
CA MET A 2 -19.54 4.38 -18.05
C MET A 2 -18.12 4.63 -17.52
N ILE A 3 -17.69 3.79 -16.55
CA ILE A 3 -16.28 3.67 -16.20
C ILE A 3 -15.68 2.86 -17.35
N ALA A 4 -14.99 3.57 -18.25
CA ALA A 4 -14.24 2.93 -19.32
C ALA A 4 -13.22 1.97 -18.72
N ASP A 5 -13.19 0.76 -19.24
CA ASP A 5 -12.25 -0.29 -18.95
C ASP A 5 -10.80 0.26 -18.95
N CYS A 6 -10.27 0.52 -17.76
CA CYS A 6 -8.86 0.73 -17.58
C CYS A 6 -8.17 -0.64 -17.52
N GLN A 7 -8.22 -1.37 -18.63
CA GLN A 7 -7.26 -2.42 -18.88
C GLN A 7 -5.92 -1.71 -19.05
N ILE A 8 -5.07 -1.78 -18.03
CA ILE A 8 -3.67 -1.42 -18.15
C ILE A 8 -3.11 -2.28 -19.26
N MET A 9 -2.89 -1.65 -20.42
CA MET A 9 -2.40 -2.31 -21.63
C MET A 9 -1.14 -3.11 -21.29
N SER A 10 -1.18 -4.37 -21.64
CA SER A 10 -0.01 -5.23 -21.78
C SER A 10 0.87 -4.70 -22.90
N SER A 11 1.67 -3.67 -22.62
CA SER A 11 2.82 -3.34 -23.43
C SER A 11 3.86 -4.40 -23.10
N LYS A 12 4.02 -5.38 -23.97
CA LYS A 12 5.18 -6.27 -24.03
C LYS A 12 6.39 -5.44 -24.48
N GLU A 13 6.92 -4.60 -23.60
CA GLU A 13 8.32 -4.25 -23.68
C GLU A 13 9.08 -5.39 -23.02
N GLU A 14 9.75 -6.20 -23.80
CA GLU A 14 10.70 -7.21 -23.35
C GLU A 14 11.88 -6.48 -22.71
N PHE A 15 11.82 -6.28 -21.39
CA PHE A 15 13.00 -5.89 -20.63
C PHE A 15 14.00 -7.07 -20.67
N THR A 16 15.12 -6.88 -21.34
CA THR A 16 16.17 -7.90 -21.49
C THR A 16 16.91 -8.22 -20.19
N ASN A 17 16.74 -7.39 -19.14
CA ASN A 17 17.22 -7.64 -17.77
C ASN A 17 16.14 -7.23 -16.76
N VAL A 18 15.47 -8.20 -16.17
CA VAL A 18 14.46 -7.99 -15.12
C VAL A 18 15.13 -8.13 -13.76
N HIS A 19 15.05 -7.08 -12.93
CA HIS A 19 15.56 -7.10 -11.55
C HIS A 19 14.44 -7.54 -10.60
N ALA A 20 14.50 -8.80 -10.18
CA ALA A 20 13.51 -9.38 -9.27
C ALA A 20 13.52 -8.67 -7.91
N LEU A 21 12.34 -8.45 -7.34
CA LEU A 21 12.15 -8.09 -5.94
C LEU A 21 12.32 -9.35 -5.06
N ASN A 22 12.61 -9.14 -3.77
CA ASN A 22 12.65 -10.25 -2.80
C ASN A 22 11.26 -10.88 -2.61
N ASP A 23 10.21 -10.05 -2.70
CA ASP A 23 8.82 -10.48 -2.55
C ASP A 23 7.96 -10.00 -3.72
N LYS A 24 6.80 -10.62 -3.85
CA LYS A 24 5.72 -10.20 -4.74
C LYS A 24 4.72 -9.34 -3.99
N TRP A 25 4.13 -8.39 -4.73
CA TRP A 25 3.09 -7.50 -4.21
C TRP A 25 1.86 -7.51 -5.12
N VAL A 26 0.71 -7.20 -4.52
CA VAL A 26 -0.58 -7.10 -5.20
C VAL A 26 -1.20 -5.75 -4.88
N LEU A 27 -1.59 -5.01 -5.92
CA LEU A 27 -2.28 -3.73 -5.76
C LEU A 27 -3.78 -3.93 -5.90
N TYR A 28 -4.51 -3.58 -4.85
CA TYR A 28 -5.96 -3.57 -4.81
C TYR A 28 -6.50 -2.15 -4.77
N HIS A 29 -7.71 -2.01 -5.27
CA HIS A 29 -8.51 -0.79 -5.25
C HIS A 29 -9.86 -1.08 -4.59
N HIS A 30 -10.34 -0.14 -3.77
CA HIS A 30 -11.67 -0.15 -3.18
C HIS A 30 -12.29 1.25 -3.28
N LEU A 31 -13.55 1.35 -3.64
CA LEU A 31 -14.26 2.63 -3.71
C LEU A 31 -14.61 3.10 -2.27
N PRO A 32 -14.33 4.37 -1.90
CA PRO A 32 -14.67 4.88 -0.57
C PRO A 32 -16.16 4.87 -0.25
N SER A 33 -17.01 4.87 -1.27
CA SER A 33 -18.47 4.81 -1.15
C SER A 33 -19.03 3.39 -1.05
N ASP A 34 -18.23 2.38 -1.40
CA ASP A 34 -18.64 0.98 -1.31
C ASP A 34 -18.61 0.54 0.16
N LYS A 35 -19.68 -0.12 0.60
CA LYS A 35 -19.80 -0.68 1.96
C LYS A 35 -19.46 -2.17 2.01
N ASN A 36 -19.14 -2.77 0.88
CA ASN A 36 -18.74 -4.16 0.78
C ASN A 36 -17.26 -4.33 1.15
N TRP A 37 -16.98 -4.63 2.40
CA TRP A 37 -15.63 -4.88 2.94
C TRP A 37 -15.21 -6.34 2.87
N THR A 38 -15.95 -7.19 2.14
CA THR A 38 -15.49 -8.54 1.81
C THR A 38 -14.53 -8.47 0.60
N LEU A 39 -13.77 -9.55 0.37
CA LEU A 39 -12.78 -9.57 -0.73
C LEU A 39 -13.40 -9.28 -2.10
N SER A 40 -14.70 -9.58 -2.29
CA SER A 40 -15.43 -9.27 -3.53
C SER A 40 -15.66 -7.77 -3.79
N GLY A 41 -15.52 -6.91 -2.77
CA GLY A 41 -15.59 -5.44 -2.91
C GLY A 41 -14.28 -4.81 -3.41
N TYR A 42 -13.21 -5.60 -3.52
CA TYR A 42 -11.90 -5.12 -3.97
C TYR A 42 -11.66 -5.50 -5.42
N THR A 43 -11.12 -4.55 -6.18
CA THR A 43 -10.65 -4.78 -7.54
C THR A 43 -9.13 -4.93 -7.53
N ILE A 44 -8.61 -5.99 -8.12
CA ILE A 44 -7.16 -6.15 -8.30
C ILE A 44 -6.74 -5.32 -9.51
N LEU A 45 -5.88 -4.32 -9.30
CA LEU A 45 -5.29 -3.50 -10.35
C LEU A 45 -4.04 -4.15 -10.94
N ASP A 46 -3.21 -4.73 -10.08
CA ASP A 46 -2.01 -5.46 -10.47
C ASP A 46 -1.78 -6.62 -9.50
N LYS A 47 -1.66 -7.83 -10.03
CA LYS A 47 -1.50 -9.06 -9.25
C LYS A 47 -0.06 -9.59 -9.19
N ASP A 48 0.86 -8.99 -9.94
CA ASP A 48 2.23 -9.49 -10.10
C ASP A 48 3.26 -8.37 -10.14
N ILE A 49 3.39 -7.66 -9.02
CA ILE A 49 4.44 -6.66 -8.84
C ILE A 49 5.63 -7.39 -8.24
N SER A 50 6.52 -7.91 -9.09
CA SER A 50 7.61 -8.81 -8.71
C SER A 50 8.99 -8.34 -9.20
N SER A 51 9.06 -7.17 -9.86
CA SER A 51 10.33 -6.60 -10.33
C SER A 51 10.42 -5.10 -10.13
N ILE A 52 11.64 -4.57 -10.10
CA ILE A 52 11.91 -3.13 -10.00
C ILE A 52 11.26 -2.38 -11.18
N GLU A 53 11.37 -2.92 -12.39
CA GLU A 53 10.80 -2.32 -13.59
C GLU A 53 9.28 -2.21 -13.49
N ARG A 54 8.63 -3.23 -12.89
CA ARG A 54 7.18 -3.19 -12.68
C ARG A 54 6.77 -2.11 -11.67
N VAL A 55 7.54 -1.93 -10.59
CA VAL A 55 7.32 -0.86 -9.62
C VAL A 55 7.47 0.51 -10.27
N ILE A 56 8.53 0.71 -11.08
CA ILE A 56 8.77 1.97 -11.79
C ILE A 56 7.62 2.26 -12.77
N ALA A 57 7.25 1.27 -13.58
CA ALA A 57 6.13 1.42 -14.52
C ALA A 57 4.82 1.78 -13.80
N LEU A 58 4.51 1.11 -12.69
CA LEU A 58 3.32 1.38 -11.90
C LEU A 58 3.37 2.80 -11.28
N ARG A 59 4.55 3.24 -10.81
CA ARG A 59 4.77 4.60 -10.31
C ARG A 59 4.42 5.67 -11.35
N GLU A 60 4.79 5.43 -12.61
CA GLU A 60 4.55 6.38 -13.71
C GLU A 60 3.09 6.40 -14.17
N VAL A 61 2.44 5.23 -14.27
CA VAL A 61 1.09 5.13 -14.85
C VAL A 61 -0.04 5.35 -13.85
N LEU A 62 0.22 5.22 -12.53
CA LEU A 62 -0.84 5.34 -11.53
C LEU A 62 -1.37 6.78 -11.45
N PRO A 63 -2.65 7.03 -11.81
CA PRO A 63 -3.16 8.39 -11.91
C PRO A 63 -3.26 9.08 -10.54
N GLU A 64 -2.86 10.36 -10.47
CA GLU A 64 -3.00 11.18 -9.26
C GLU A 64 -4.42 11.15 -8.67
N LYS A 65 -5.44 11.24 -9.52
CA LYS A 65 -6.84 11.19 -9.08
C LYS A 65 -7.20 9.88 -8.38
N MET A 66 -6.64 8.76 -8.84
CA MET A 66 -6.87 7.47 -8.19
C MET A 66 -6.23 7.45 -6.81
N ILE A 67 -5.01 7.95 -6.66
CA ILE A 67 -4.32 8.03 -5.37
C ILE A 67 -5.07 8.95 -4.39
N LYS A 68 -5.59 10.09 -4.85
CA LYS A 68 -6.25 11.08 -3.99
C LYS A 68 -7.67 10.71 -3.58
N TYR A 69 -8.41 9.99 -4.41
CA TYR A 69 -9.86 9.84 -4.23
C TYR A 69 -10.33 8.39 -4.13
N SER A 70 -9.43 7.42 -4.22
CA SER A 70 -9.74 6.00 -4.02
C SER A 70 -9.01 5.45 -2.80
N MET A 71 -9.42 4.28 -2.37
CA MET A 71 -8.64 3.50 -1.41
C MET A 71 -7.77 2.53 -2.19
N LEU A 72 -6.46 2.60 -1.98
CA LEU A 72 -5.49 1.67 -2.55
C LEU A 72 -4.85 0.84 -1.43
N PHE A 73 -4.59 -0.41 -1.75
CA PHE A 73 -3.97 -1.38 -0.84
C PHE A 73 -2.86 -2.09 -1.61
N LEU A 74 -1.62 -1.82 -1.27
CA LEU A 74 -0.47 -2.54 -1.79
C LEU A 74 -0.06 -3.56 -0.75
N MET A 75 -0.42 -4.83 -0.99
CA MET A 75 -0.26 -5.92 -0.02
C MET A 75 0.76 -6.94 -0.51
N ARG A 76 1.49 -7.54 0.41
CA ARG A 76 2.38 -8.68 0.14
C ARG A 76 1.57 -9.83 -0.46
N ASN A 77 2.12 -10.51 -1.44
CA ASN A 77 1.44 -11.64 -2.08
C ASN A 77 1.03 -12.70 -1.04
N GLY A 78 -0.21 -13.17 -1.14
CA GLY A 78 -0.82 -14.08 -0.19
C GLY A 78 -1.37 -13.43 1.09
N VAL A 79 -1.34 -12.10 1.20
CA VAL A 79 -2.03 -11.33 2.25
C VAL A 79 -3.18 -10.56 1.62
N THR A 80 -4.39 -10.79 2.10
CA THR A 80 -5.56 -10.03 1.63
C THR A 80 -5.66 -8.66 2.30
N PRO A 81 -6.29 -7.66 1.67
CA PRO A 81 -6.45 -6.32 2.25
C PRO A 81 -7.57 -6.26 3.32
N LEU A 82 -7.68 -7.30 4.13
CA LEU A 82 -8.72 -7.46 5.16
C LEU A 82 -8.07 -7.59 6.54
N TRP A 83 -8.72 -7.05 7.56
CA TRP A 83 -8.26 -7.19 8.95
C TRP A 83 -8.32 -8.64 9.44
N GLU A 84 -9.27 -9.39 8.91
CA GLU A 84 -9.53 -10.79 9.24
C GLU A 84 -8.51 -11.75 8.62
N ASP A 85 -7.68 -11.28 7.71
CA ASP A 85 -6.60 -12.10 7.16
C ASP A 85 -5.71 -12.63 8.30
N PRO A 86 -5.39 -13.93 8.34
CA PRO A 86 -4.58 -14.52 9.42
C PRO A 86 -3.24 -13.84 9.66
N ARG A 87 -2.66 -13.21 8.64
CA ARG A 87 -1.41 -12.45 8.77
C ARG A 87 -1.63 -11.02 9.28
N ASN A 88 -2.84 -10.48 9.18
CA ASN A 88 -3.16 -9.15 9.63
C ASN A 88 -3.76 -9.12 11.04
N CYS A 89 -4.62 -10.09 11.36
CA CYS A 89 -5.42 -10.07 12.59
C CYS A 89 -4.61 -10.15 13.89
N ILE A 90 -3.38 -10.68 13.82
CA ILE A 90 -2.48 -10.79 14.99
C ILE A 90 -1.54 -9.59 15.14
N GLY A 91 -1.64 -8.61 14.27
CA GLY A 91 -0.79 -7.42 14.24
C GLY A 91 -1.55 -6.12 14.38
N GLY A 92 -1.09 -5.10 13.70
CA GLY A 92 -1.68 -3.78 13.72
C GLY A 92 -1.18 -2.90 12.59
N CYS A 93 -1.40 -1.61 12.71
CA CYS A 93 -0.91 -0.67 11.70
C CYS A 93 -0.43 0.63 12.32
N PHE A 94 0.61 1.21 11.74
CA PHE A 94 0.95 2.61 11.93
C PHE A 94 0.05 3.49 11.06
N SER A 95 -0.41 4.63 11.59
CA SER A 95 -1.27 5.56 10.88
C SER A 95 -0.60 6.92 10.72
N TYR A 96 -0.61 7.43 9.50
CA TYR A 96 -0.02 8.70 9.14
C TYR A 96 -0.99 9.55 8.35
N LYS A 97 -0.84 10.87 8.49
CA LYS A 97 -1.61 11.87 7.75
C LYS A 97 -0.73 12.49 6.67
N VAL A 98 -1.31 12.63 5.47
CA VAL A 98 -0.69 13.32 4.34
C VAL A 98 -1.69 14.31 3.75
N PHE A 99 -1.32 15.57 3.62
CA PHE A 99 -2.17 16.57 2.97
C PHE A 99 -2.27 16.31 1.47
N ASN A 100 -3.44 16.59 0.88
CA ASN A 100 -3.76 16.25 -0.51
C ASN A 100 -2.74 16.76 -1.54
N LYS A 101 -2.06 17.87 -1.27
CA LYS A 101 -1.03 18.42 -2.17
C LYS A 101 0.24 17.57 -2.26
N HIS A 102 0.48 16.66 -1.29
CA HIS A 102 1.67 15.80 -1.22
C HIS A 102 1.34 14.31 -1.41
N VAL A 103 0.07 13.97 -1.48
CA VAL A 103 -0.41 12.58 -1.42
C VAL A 103 0.15 11.71 -2.54
N GLU A 104 0.21 12.23 -3.75
CA GLU A 104 0.73 11.49 -4.89
C GLU A 104 2.19 11.11 -4.69
N GLN A 105 3.02 12.09 -4.35
CA GLN A 105 4.45 11.87 -4.17
C GLN A 105 4.71 10.92 -3.00
N VAL A 106 4.07 11.15 -1.85
CA VAL A 106 4.26 10.31 -0.65
C VAL A 106 3.82 8.87 -0.92
N TRP A 107 2.68 8.65 -1.59
CA TRP A 107 2.24 7.31 -1.94
C TRP A 107 3.24 6.59 -2.84
N LYS A 108 3.69 7.27 -3.89
CA LYS A 108 4.65 6.73 -4.86
C LYS A 108 6.01 6.40 -4.21
N ASP A 109 6.47 7.25 -3.28
CA ASP A 109 7.70 7.00 -2.55
C ASP A 109 7.56 5.80 -1.60
N MET A 110 6.47 5.75 -0.83
CA MET A 110 6.20 4.62 0.07
C MET A 110 6.01 3.30 -0.67
N MET A 111 5.41 3.32 -1.85
CA MET A 111 5.32 2.14 -2.71
C MET A 111 6.71 1.61 -3.10
N CYS A 112 7.61 2.50 -3.51
CA CYS A 112 8.99 2.13 -3.81
C CYS A 112 9.74 1.62 -2.58
N MET A 113 9.57 2.29 -1.43
CA MET A 113 10.19 1.88 -0.17
C MET A 113 9.68 0.53 0.32
N LEU A 114 8.38 0.25 0.17
CA LEU A 114 7.80 -1.03 0.54
C LEU A 114 8.35 -2.16 -0.33
N CYS A 115 8.31 -1.99 -1.65
CA CYS A 115 8.80 -3.00 -2.59
C CYS A 115 10.32 -3.19 -2.51
N GLY A 116 11.07 -2.13 -2.15
CA GLY A 116 12.52 -2.15 -1.94
C GLY A 116 12.93 -2.52 -0.51
N GLU A 117 11.99 -2.89 0.37
CA GLU A 117 12.23 -3.30 1.76
C GLU A 117 12.99 -2.27 2.62
N THR A 118 12.73 -0.98 2.35
CA THR A 118 13.34 0.16 3.07
C THR A 118 12.32 0.98 3.87
N ILE A 119 11.08 0.50 3.96
CA ILE A 119 10.02 1.20 4.70
C ILE A 119 10.24 1.18 6.21
N LEU A 120 10.96 0.17 6.72
CA LEU A 120 11.48 0.13 8.07
C LEU A 120 12.98 0.45 8.06
N THR A 121 13.48 1.04 9.16
CA THR A 121 14.88 1.45 9.31
C THR A 121 15.83 0.26 9.36
N ASN A 122 15.35 -0.89 9.88
CA ASN A 122 16.06 -2.16 9.82
C ASN A 122 15.45 -3.04 8.74
N SER A 123 16.19 -3.34 7.69
CA SER A 123 15.73 -4.18 6.58
C SER A 123 15.43 -5.63 6.98
N GLU A 124 16.03 -6.14 8.05
CA GLU A 124 15.73 -7.48 8.57
C GLU A 124 14.29 -7.61 9.06
N ASP A 125 13.68 -6.48 9.47
CA ASP A 125 12.29 -6.41 9.93
C ASP A 125 11.28 -6.26 8.78
N SER A 126 11.74 -6.14 7.53
CA SER A 126 10.87 -5.93 6.36
C SER A 126 9.81 -7.03 6.18
N SER A 127 10.13 -8.26 6.58
CA SER A 127 9.21 -9.41 6.54
C SER A 127 7.96 -9.24 7.41
N TYR A 128 8.02 -8.36 8.42
CA TYR A 128 6.85 -8.06 9.27
C TYR A 128 5.89 -7.04 8.64
N VAL A 129 6.26 -6.41 7.54
CA VAL A 129 5.38 -5.48 6.83
C VAL A 129 4.51 -6.23 5.84
N ASN A 130 3.21 -6.27 6.09
CA ASN A 130 2.22 -6.91 5.21
C ASN A 130 1.82 -6.05 4.02
N GLY A 131 1.92 -4.72 4.16
CA GLY A 131 1.55 -3.80 3.09
C GLY A 131 1.35 -2.36 3.56
N ILE A 132 0.94 -1.53 2.62
CA ILE A 132 0.53 -0.15 2.87
C ILE A 132 -0.84 0.11 2.27
N THR A 133 -1.59 1.01 2.90
CA THR A 133 -2.89 1.43 2.39
C THR A 133 -3.05 2.94 2.45
N ILE A 134 -3.87 3.49 1.56
CA ILE A 134 -4.25 4.90 1.57
C ILE A 134 -5.76 5.01 1.58
N SER A 135 -6.29 5.91 2.42
CA SER A 135 -7.71 6.19 2.55
C SER A 135 -7.96 7.69 2.46
N PRO A 136 -8.75 8.17 1.50
CA PRO A 136 -9.03 9.59 1.34
C PRO A 136 -9.95 10.12 2.45
N LYS A 137 -9.69 11.36 2.87
CA LYS A 137 -10.53 12.20 3.71
C LYS A 137 -10.80 13.52 2.97
N LYS A 138 -11.52 14.44 3.59
CA LYS A 138 -11.90 15.70 2.93
C LYS A 138 -10.69 16.51 2.41
N ASN A 139 -9.67 16.73 3.28
CA ASN A 139 -8.53 17.61 2.98
C ASN A 139 -7.18 16.91 3.06
N PHE A 140 -7.16 15.62 3.34
CA PHE A 140 -5.96 14.81 3.52
C PHE A 140 -6.27 13.34 3.25
N CYS A 141 -5.24 12.52 3.18
CA CYS A 141 -5.37 11.07 3.19
C CYS A 141 -4.74 10.49 4.45
N ILE A 142 -5.23 9.32 4.86
CA ILE A 142 -4.58 8.50 5.87
C ILE A 142 -3.83 7.38 5.14
N ILE A 143 -2.54 7.29 5.39
CA ILE A 143 -1.71 6.16 4.96
C ILE A 143 -1.47 5.27 6.18
N LYS A 144 -1.59 3.96 5.99
CA LYS A 144 -1.29 2.97 7.02
C LYS A 144 -0.20 2.03 6.54
N ILE A 145 0.69 1.66 7.45
CA ILE A 145 1.67 0.60 7.27
C ILE A 145 1.20 -0.57 8.11
N TRP A 146 0.91 -1.70 7.50
CA TRP A 146 0.38 -2.89 8.15
C TRP A 146 1.51 -3.78 8.64
N ILE A 147 1.51 -4.08 9.93
CA ILE A 147 2.50 -4.90 10.61
C ILE A 147 1.86 -6.21 11.06
N SER A 148 2.55 -7.32 10.82
CA SER A 148 2.06 -8.69 11.05
C SER A 148 2.13 -9.15 12.50
N ASP A 149 2.72 -8.37 13.41
CA ASP A 149 2.88 -8.76 14.81
C ASP A 149 2.68 -7.60 15.81
N MET A 150 2.76 -7.91 17.08
CA MET A 150 2.60 -6.98 18.20
C MET A 150 3.94 -6.57 18.84
N LYS A 151 5.08 -6.98 18.29
CA LYS A 151 6.41 -6.62 18.83
C LYS A 151 6.91 -5.30 18.27
N HIS A 152 6.55 -5.01 17.01
CA HIS A 152 7.04 -3.86 16.24
C HIS A 152 6.05 -2.69 16.32
N GLN A 153 5.82 -2.14 17.53
CA GLN A 153 4.89 -1.03 17.77
C GLN A 153 5.56 0.34 17.90
N ASP A 154 6.89 0.39 17.95
CA ASP A 154 7.61 1.66 18.05
C ASP A 154 7.58 2.40 16.70
N PRO A 155 6.98 3.60 16.63
CA PRO A 155 6.94 4.36 15.37
C PRO A 155 8.32 4.81 14.87
N ASN A 156 9.36 4.75 15.68
CA ASN A 156 10.72 5.11 15.28
C ASN A 156 11.37 4.06 14.36
N ILE A 157 10.79 2.86 14.24
CA ILE A 157 11.25 1.87 13.26
C ILE A 157 10.85 2.22 11.83
N VAL A 158 9.86 3.10 11.63
CA VAL A 158 9.44 3.54 10.29
C VAL A 158 10.43 4.57 9.76
N SER A 159 10.92 4.31 8.56
CA SER A 159 11.84 5.21 7.86
C SER A 159 11.21 6.58 7.63
N TYR A 160 12.03 7.61 7.63
CA TYR A 160 11.57 8.97 7.38
C TYR A 160 11.05 9.13 5.95
N VAL A 161 9.85 9.69 5.84
CA VAL A 161 9.24 10.11 4.56
C VAL A 161 8.80 11.55 4.71
N GLU A 162 9.23 12.40 3.79
CA GLU A 162 8.85 13.80 3.78
C GLU A 162 7.34 13.97 3.63
N ASN A 163 6.75 14.92 4.37
CA ASN A 163 5.31 15.20 4.39
C ASN A 163 4.42 14.07 4.96
N LEU A 164 5.01 13.03 5.54
CA LEU A 164 4.31 12.00 6.28
C LEU A 164 4.23 12.39 7.76
N THR A 165 3.03 12.66 8.28
CA THR A 165 2.82 13.14 9.64
C THR A 165 2.11 12.10 10.49
N LYS A 166 2.59 11.85 11.71
CA LYS A 166 1.95 10.96 12.67
C LYS A 166 0.48 11.37 12.88
N HIS A 167 -0.46 10.42 12.92
CA HIS A 167 -1.89 10.66 13.07
C HIS A 167 -2.48 9.83 14.22
N GLY A 168 -2.94 10.54 15.26
CA GLY A 168 -3.56 9.90 16.45
C GLY A 168 -2.57 9.05 17.25
N SER A 169 -3.05 7.94 17.84
CA SER A 169 -2.17 6.90 18.34
C SER A 169 -1.51 6.22 17.15
N VAL A 170 -0.22 6.39 17.02
CA VAL A 170 0.53 6.02 15.82
C VAL A 170 0.37 4.56 15.47
N PHE A 171 0.38 3.67 16.46
CA PHE A 171 0.11 2.24 16.28
C PHE A 171 -1.28 1.88 16.78
N LYS A 172 -2.06 1.17 15.96
CA LYS A 172 -3.36 0.63 16.29
C LYS A 172 -3.37 -0.87 16.04
N VAL A 173 -3.72 -1.63 17.07
CA VAL A 173 -3.93 -3.09 16.98
C VAL A 173 -5.11 -3.36 16.04
N HIS A 174 -4.99 -4.38 15.21
CA HIS A 174 -6.13 -4.94 14.49
C HIS A 174 -6.95 -5.77 15.49
N ASP A 175 -8.20 -5.37 15.69
CA ASP A 175 -9.14 -6.10 16.54
C ASP A 175 -10.20 -6.73 15.64
N PRO A 176 -10.19 -8.05 15.47
CA PRO A 176 -11.18 -8.76 14.65
C PRO A 176 -12.53 -8.96 15.34
N SER A 177 -12.79 -8.32 16.50
CA SER A 177 -14.06 -8.43 17.25
C SER A 177 -15.22 -7.72 16.58
#